data_039ae2857f8733941700aab98ed361f0
#
_entry.id   039ae2857f8733941700aab98ed361f0
#
_cell.length_a   1.000
_cell.length_b   1.000
_cell.length_c   1.000
_cell.angle_alpha   90.00
_cell.angle_beta   90.00
_cell.angle_gamma   90.00
#
_symmetry.space_group_name_H-M   'P 1'
#
loop_
_entity.id
_entity.type
_entity.pdbx_description
1 polymer ?
#
loop_
_entity_poly.entity_id
_entity_poly.type
_entity_poly.pdbx_seq_one_letter_code
_entity_poly.pdbx_strand_id
1 'polypeptide(L)'
;LAPVPRREPFRPLSASGAEAFGGVLLSEPDDGVQLAVTLVHESQHHKLGALSHLLTLCETGDGVRYYAPWRDDPRPLAGVLQGAYAFAGITQFWRVHRQHAAAGERALADFEFALWRRQTLDVLRAMAASGRLMGHGQRFVETLYADLAACQEDPVPPAALGAAHAAAVDHRAMWRGHNIRLAPADRDALAAAWQRRDPAAKAVLAVGARTVLAAPPAGALDARAVLRR
;
A
#
# COMPACT_ATOMS: atom_id res chain seq x y z
N LEU A 1 24.65 -2.70 4.58
CA LEU A 1 24.00 -2.40 3.31
C LEU A 1 24.71 -3.14 2.17
N ALA A 2 23.95 -3.76 1.27
CA ALA A 2 24.48 -4.40 0.07
C ALA A 2 23.86 -3.73 -1.18
N PRO A 3 24.69 -3.18 -2.07
CA PRO A 3 24.20 -2.48 -3.25
C PRO A 3 23.63 -3.46 -4.29
N VAL A 4 22.53 -3.07 -4.93
CA VAL A 4 21.98 -3.74 -6.10
C VAL A 4 21.87 -2.76 -7.27
N PRO A 5 21.90 -3.22 -8.53
CA PRO A 5 21.80 -2.33 -9.66
C PRO A 5 20.50 -1.52 -9.66
N ARG A 6 20.59 -0.23 -9.95
CA ARG A 6 19.44 0.64 -10.18
C ARG A 6 18.74 0.23 -11.49
N ARG A 7 17.42 0.16 -11.47
CA ARG A 7 16.64 -0.18 -12.68
C ARG A 7 15.91 1.04 -13.24
N GLU A 8 15.24 1.80 -12.38
CA GLU A 8 14.40 2.94 -12.80
C GLU A 8 14.60 4.14 -11.88
N PRO A 9 14.58 5.38 -12.39
CA PRO A 9 14.52 6.58 -11.56
C PRO A 9 13.28 6.57 -10.67
N PHE A 10 13.36 7.19 -9.50
CA PHE A 10 12.27 7.33 -8.52
C PHE A 10 11.66 6.02 -8.00
N ARG A 11 12.18 4.87 -8.40
CA ARG A 11 11.76 3.54 -7.93
C ARG A 11 12.96 2.76 -7.38
N PRO A 12 13.42 3.10 -6.16
CA PRO A 12 14.51 2.36 -5.55
C PRO A 12 14.09 0.90 -5.35
N LEU A 13 15.01 0.00 -5.65
CA LEU A 13 14.89 -1.38 -5.24
C LEU A 13 15.45 -1.51 -3.85
N SER A 14 14.66 -2.09 -2.94
CA SER A 14 15.14 -2.49 -1.64
C SER A 14 14.57 -3.83 -1.26
N ALA A 15 15.29 -4.57 -0.43
CA ALA A 15 14.83 -5.80 0.15
C ALA A 15 15.56 -6.08 1.47
N SER A 16 14.83 -6.63 2.41
CA SER A 16 15.37 -7.22 3.63
C SER A 16 14.88 -8.65 3.77
N GLY A 17 15.71 -9.53 4.28
CA GLY A 17 15.37 -10.94 4.51
C GLY A 17 15.27 -11.24 5.99
N ALA A 18 14.30 -12.08 6.38
CA ALA A 18 14.16 -12.53 7.77
C ALA A 18 15.37 -13.31 8.26
N GLU A 19 16.09 -13.98 7.35
CA GLU A 19 17.28 -14.80 7.67
C GLU A 19 18.57 -13.97 7.83
N ALA A 20 18.54 -12.70 7.39
CA ALA A 20 19.70 -11.79 7.45
C ALA A 20 19.31 -10.51 8.21
N PHE A 21 18.97 -10.65 9.48
CA PHE A 21 18.56 -9.54 10.33
C PHE A 21 19.58 -8.40 10.30
N GLY A 22 19.10 -7.17 9.99
CA GLY A 22 19.92 -5.98 9.81
C GLY A 22 20.56 -5.86 8.42
N GLY A 23 20.45 -6.87 7.56
CA GLY A 23 20.89 -6.83 6.17
C GLY A 23 19.86 -6.14 5.28
N VAL A 24 20.28 -5.08 4.55
CA VAL A 24 19.42 -4.38 3.58
C VAL A 24 20.10 -4.36 2.23
N LEU A 25 19.42 -4.91 1.22
CA LEU A 25 19.76 -4.71 -0.18
C LEU A 25 19.10 -3.43 -0.64
N LEU A 26 19.83 -2.55 -1.32
CA LEU A 26 19.25 -1.34 -1.90
C LEU A 26 19.98 -0.90 -3.15
N SER A 27 19.21 -0.37 -4.12
CA SER A 27 19.78 0.34 -5.26
C SER A 27 20.19 1.75 -4.84
N GLU A 28 21.05 2.37 -5.62
CA GLU A 28 21.43 3.76 -5.41
C GLU A 28 20.16 4.64 -5.29
N PRO A 29 19.97 5.37 -4.18
CA PRO A 29 18.85 6.27 -4.00
C PRO A 29 19.03 7.55 -4.82
N ASP A 30 17.93 8.22 -5.18
CA ASP A 30 17.99 9.49 -5.91
C ASP A 30 18.50 10.63 -5.02
N ASP A 31 18.19 10.57 -3.72
CA ASP A 31 18.61 11.58 -2.72
C ASP A 31 18.62 10.99 -1.30
N GLY A 32 18.99 11.84 -0.33
CA GLY A 32 19.05 11.45 1.08
C GLY A 32 17.66 11.16 1.70
N VAL A 33 16.61 11.81 1.22
CA VAL A 33 15.23 11.59 1.69
C VAL A 33 14.76 10.21 1.25
N GLN A 34 14.98 9.86 -0.02
CA GLN A 34 14.65 8.54 -0.54
C GLN A 34 15.41 7.43 0.20
N LEU A 35 16.72 7.66 0.50
CA LEU A 35 17.49 6.72 1.32
C LEU A 35 16.86 6.55 2.70
N ALA A 36 16.51 7.64 3.37
CA ALA A 36 15.92 7.60 4.70
C ALA A 36 14.58 6.86 4.73
N VAL A 37 13.68 7.13 3.77
CA VAL A 37 12.42 6.41 3.59
C VAL A 37 12.65 4.92 3.40
N THR A 38 13.62 4.55 2.54
CA THR A 38 13.97 3.15 2.29
C THR A 38 14.47 2.45 3.55
N LEU A 39 15.34 3.09 4.31
CA LEU A 39 15.87 2.52 5.57
C LEU A 39 14.76 2.37 6.63
N VAL A 40 13.85 3.34 6.74
CA VAL A 40 12.65 3.22 7.60
C VAL A 40 11.82 2.00 7.17
N HIS A 41 11.53 1.87 5.87
CA HIS A 41 10.77 0.76 5.31
C HIS A 41 11.37 -0.60 5.69
N GLU A 42 12.65 -0.81 5.41
CA GLU A 42 13.33 -2.07 5.66
C GLU A 42 13.51 -2.36 7.16
N SER A 43 13.70 -1.32 7.98
CA SER A 43 13.73 -1.46 9.43
C SER A 43 12.41 -1.99 10.01
N GLN A 44 11.27 -1.56 9.45
CA GLN A 44 9.97 -2.08 9.86
C GLN A 44 9.80 -3.55 9.45
N HIS A 45 10.26 -3.93 8.26
CA HIS A 45 10.26 -5.33 7.84
C HIS A 45 11.08 -6.22 8.79
N HIS A 46 12.25 -5.79 9.22
CA HIS A 46 13.06 -6.51 10.20
C HIS A 46 12.34 -6.69 11.54
N LYS A 47 11.74 -5.62 12.08
CA LYS A 47 11.03 -5.67 13.36
C LYS A 47 9.84 -6.63 13.30
N LEU A 48 9.00 -6.51 12.26
CA LEU A 48 7.83 -7.36 12.13
C LEU A 48 8.22 -8.79 11.75
N GLY A 49 9.28 -8.98 10.97
CA GLY A 49 9.87 -10.28 10.69
C GLY A 49 10.27 -11.00 11.98
N ALA A 50 11.06 -10.34 12.83
CA ALA A 50 11.46 -10.89 14.12
C ALA A 50 10.25 -11.24 15.01
N LEU A 51 9.24 -10.36 15.09
CA LEU A 51 8.01 -10.66 15.84
C LEU A 51 7.26 -11.86 15.27
N SER A 52 7.21 -12.00 13.95
CA SER A 52 6.50 -13.09 13.27
C SER A 52 7.15 -14.45 13.48
N HIS A 53 8.43 -14.51 13.86
CA HIS A 53 9.08 -15.76 14.31
C HIS A 53 8.62 -16.20 15.71
N LEU A 54 8.17 -15.26 16.52
CA LEU A 54 7.73 -15.53 17.88
C LEU A 54 6.21 -15.74 17.98
N LEU A 55 5.44 -15.07 17.13
CA LEU A 55 3.98 -15.01 17.22
C LEU A 55 3.34 -15.21 15.85
N THR A 56 2.33 -16.06 15.79
CA THR A 56 1.44 -16.14 14.63
C THR A 56 0.44 -14.99 14.69
N LEU A 57 0.52 -14.03 13.74
CA LEU A 57 -0.30 -12.83 13.71
C LEU A 57 -1.55 -12.98 12.84
N CYS A 58 -1.51 -13.83 11.82
CA CYS A 58 -2.63 -14.04 10.90
C CYS A 58 -2.65 -15.47 10.37
N GLU A 59 -3.80 -15.90 9.89
CA GLU A 59 -3.97 -17.18 9.18
C GLU A 59 -3.15 -17.20 7.88
N THR A 60 -2.67 -18.38 7.52
CA THR A 60 -1.88 -18.62 6.32
C THR A 60 -2.46 -19.78 5.51
N GLY A 61 -2.14 -19.85 4.21
CA GLY A 61 -2.41 -21.03 3.38
C GLY A 61 -3.80 -21.11 2.73
N ASP A 62 -4.64 -20.12 2.86
CA ASP A 62 -6.02 -20.11 2.35
C ASP A 62 -6.19 -19.69 0.87
N GLY A 63 -5.11 -19.30 0.22
CA GLY A 63 -5.15 -18.80 -1.16
C GLY A 63 -5.77 -17.42 -1.34
N VAL A 64 -6.39 -16.84 -0.30
CA VAL A 64 -7.01 -15.50 -0.38
C VAL A 64 -5.96 -14.42 -0.62
N ARG A 65 -6.30 -13.49 -1.51
CA ARG A 65 -5.43 -12.37 -1.90
C ARG A 65 -6.14 -11.05 -1.68
N TYR A 66 -5.35 -10.07 -1.29
CA TYR A 66 -5.82 -8.75 -0.91
C TYR A 66 -5.13 -7.66 -1.72
N TYR A 67 -5.80 -6.55 -1.87
CA TYR A 67 -5.25 -5.31 -2.40
C TYR A 67 -4.24 -4.70 -1.42
N ALA A 68 -3.09 -4.31 -1.94
CA ALA A 68 -2.09 -3.51 -1.24
C ALA A 68 -1.75 -2.27 -2.08
N PRO A 69 -1.97 -1.05 -1.59
CA PRO A 69 -1.82 0.18 -2.39
C PRO A 69 -0.38 0.52 -2.78
N TRP A 70 0.58 -0.20 -2.25
CA TRP A 70 2.01 -0.10 -2.56
C TRP A 70 2.50 -1.21 -3.50
N ARG A 71 1.58 -2.02 -4.07
CA ARG A 71 1.91 -3.16 -4.92
C ARG A 71 0.96 -3.29 -6.09
N ASP A 72 1.50 -3.74 -7.19
CA ASP A 72 0.72 -4.05 -8.39
C ASP A 72 0.08 -5.45 -8.31
N ASP A 73 0.69 -6.36 -7.55
CA ASP A 73 0.25 -7.74 -7.37
C ASP A 73 -0.63 -7.95 -6.14
N PRO A 74 -1.59 -8.88 -6.18
CA PRO A 74 -2.38 -9.27 -5.02
C PRO A 74 -1.55 -10.01 -3.99
N ARG A 75 -1.73 -9.69 -2.71
CA ARG A 75 -0.90 -10.20 -1.62
C ARG A 75 -1.67 -11.10 -0.64
N PRO A 76 -1.05 -12.15 -0.09
CA PRO A 76 -1.59 -12.85 1.06
C PRO A 76 -1.64 -11.92 2.27
N LEU A 77 -2.51 -12.21 3.25
CA LEU A 77 -2.73 -11.36 4.42
C LEU A 77 -1.42 -11.05 5.18
N ALA A 78 -0.55 -12.03 5.36
CA ALA A 78 0.76 -11.83 5.99
C ALA A 78 1.63 -10.82 5.22
N GLY A 79 1.62 -10.87 3.89
CA GLY A 79 2.34 -9.89 3.06
C GLY A 79 1.72 -8.50 3.12
N VAL A 80 0.38 -8.39 3.27
CA VAL A 80 -0.30 -7.11 3.50
C VAL A 80 0.08 -6.54 4.86
N LEU A 81 0.15 -7.37 5.91
CA LEU A 81 0.56 -6.96 7.25
C LEU A 81 1.98 -6.40 7.27
N GLN A 82 2.92 -7.10 6.60
CA GLN A 82 4.30 -6.63 6.44
C GLN A 82 4.36 -5.24 5.78
N GLY A 83 3.64 -5.06 4.68
CA GLY A 83 3.57 -3.77 4.01
C GLY A 83 2.85 -2.70 4.84
N ALA A 84 1.73 -3.01 5.50
CA ALA A 84 1.02 -2.05 6.33
C ALA A 84 1.90 -1.51 7.47
N TYR A 85 2.69 -2.37 8.11
CA TYR A 85 3.62 -1.94 9.15
C TYR A 85 4.76 -1.08 8.58
N ALA A 86 5.31 -1.44 7.42
CA ALA A 86 6.33 -0.65 6.76
C ALA A 86 5.80 0.74 6.38
N PHE A 87 4.60 0.82 5.79
CA PHE A 87 3.98 2.08 5.38
C PHE A 87 3.44 2.91 6.55
N ALA A 88 3.16 2.30 7.69
CA ALA A 88 2.95 3.06 8.92
C ALA A 88 4.22 3.81 9.34
N GLY A 89 5.38 3.16 9.28
CA GLY A 89 6.68 3.80 9.52
C GLY A 89 6.97 4.92 8.52
N ILE A 90 6.72 4.70 7.23
CA ILE A 90 6.84 5.72 6.17
C ILE A 90 5.90 6.90 6.45
N THR A 91 4.67 6.64 6.88
CA THR A 91 3.72 7.72 7.24
C THR A 91 4.26 8.60 8.36
N GLN A 92 4.83 8.00 9.41
CA GLN A 92 5.42 8.75 10.52
C GLN A 92 6.67 9.52 10.07
N PHE A 93 7.49 8.94 9.19
CA PHE A 93 8.62 9.65 8.59
C PHE A 93 8.15 10.92 7.86
N TRP A 94 7.18 10.80 6.95
CA TRP A 94 6.67 11.94 6.20
C TRP A 94 5.95 12.95 7.09
N ARG A 95 5.27 12.50 8.15
CA ARG A 95 4.65 13.36 9.16
C ARG A 95 5.65 14.34 9.78
N VAL A 96 6.83 13.85 10.12
CA VAL A 96 7.91 14.67 10.71
C VAL A 96 8.64 15.45 9.62
N HIS A 97 9.05 14.79 8.54
CA HIS A 97 9.86 15.40 7.49
C HIS A 97 9.17 16.61 6.86
N ARG A 98 7.86 16.55 6.59
CA ARG A 98 7.11 17.65 6.00
C ARG A 98 7.16 18.95 6.81
N GLN A 99 7.42 18.88 8.10
CA GLN A 99 7.52 20.06 8.96
C GLN A 99 8.88 20.78 8.80
N HIS A 100 9.90 20.05 8.36
CA HIS A 100 11.27 20.52 8.22
C HIS A 100 11.73 20.60 6.76
N ALA A 101 10.93 20.15 5.82
CA ALA A 101 11.25 20.13 4.40
C ALA A 101 11.47 21.55 3.85
N ALA A 102 12.45 21.69 2.97
CA ALA A 102 12.66 22.92 2.22
C ALA A 102 11.44 23.30 1.38
N ALA A 103 11.31 24.59 1.02
CA ALA A 103 10.14 25.07 0.30
C ALA A 103 9.84 24.29 -1.00
N GLY A 104 10.88 23.90 -1.74
CA GLY A 104 10.74 23.12 -2.98
C GLY A 104 10.33 21.65 -2.78
N GLU A 105 10.54 21.09 -1.58
CA GLU A 105 10.27 19.69 -1.25
C GLU A 105 8.95 19.51 -0.47
N ARG A 106 8.45 20.60 0.11
CA ARG A 106 7.28 20.60 0.98
C ARG A 106 6.04 20.01 0.32
N ALA A 107 5.80 20.33 -0.94
CA ALA A 107 4.63 19.86 -1.67
C ALA A 107 4.65 18.33 -1.83
N LEU A 108 5.81 17.75 -2.14
CA LEU A 108 6.00 16.30 -2.22
C LEU A 108 5.81 15.65 -0.84
N ALA A 109 6.41 16.21 0.20
CA ALA A 109 6.30 15.68 1.55
C ALA A 109 4.84 15.71 2.08
N ASP A 110 4.08 16.76 1.80
CA ASP A 110 2.65 16.85 2.13
C ASP A 110 1.81 15.83 1.35
N PHE A 111 2.13 15.62 0.07
CA PHE A 111 1.48 14.61 -0.78
C PHE A 111 1.74 13.19 -0.26
N GLU A 112 2.98 12.83 0.00
CA GLU A 112 3.37 11.50 0.50
C GLU A 112 2.71 11.21 1.86
N PHE A 113 2.72 12.18 2.76
CA PHE A 113 2.03 12.05 4.05
C PHE A 113 0.52 11.85 3.87
N ALA A 114 -0.13 12.65 3.04
CA ALA A 114 -1.56 12.54 2.77
C ALA A 114 -1.94 11.18 2.15
N LEU A 115 -1.13 10.71 1.22
CA LEU A 115 -1.35 9.44 0.52
C LEU A 115 -1.23 8.25 1.49
N TRP A 116 -0.09 8.15 2.18
CA TRP A 116 0.19 6.95 2.96
C TRP A 116 -0.59 6.87 4.27
N ARG A 117 -0.87 8.00 4.94
CA ARG A 117 -1.72 7.99 6.14
C ARG A 117 -3.11 7.42 5.86
N ARG A 118 -3.70 7.76 4.70
CA ARG A 118 -5.04 7.30 4.31
C ARG A 118 -5.01 5.86 3.79
N GLN A 119 -4.11 5.58 2.87
CA GLN A 119 -4.03 4.27 2.23
C GLN A 119 -3.69 3.16 3.24
N THR A 120 -2.76 3.41 4.16
CA THR A 120 -2.40 2.44 5.19
C THR A 120 -3.56 2.22 6.17
N LEU A 121 -4.27 3.29 6.56
CA LEU A 121 -5.43 3.18 7.44
C LEU A 121 -6.56 2.36 6.80
N ASP A 122 -6.83 2.56 5.51
CA ASP A 122 -7.85 1.79 4.77
C ASP A 122 -7.47 0.31 4.66
N VAL A 123 -6.19 -0.01 4.51
CA VAL A 123 -5.70 -1.40 4.54
C VAL A 123 -5.89 -2.02 5.92
N LEU A 124 -5.54 -1.33 7.00
CA LEU A 124 -5.72 -1.85 8.37
C LEU A 124 -7.20 -2.13 8.68
N ARG A 125 -8.13 -1.26 8.22
CA ARG A 125 -9.58 -1.53 8.30
C ARG A 125 -9.97 -2.80 7.56
N ALA A 126 -9.49 -2.98 6.35
CA ALA A 126 -9.78 -4.16 5.55
C ALA A 126 -9.22 -5.44 6.19
N MET A 127 -8.03 -5.35 6.80
CA MET A 127 -7.44 -6.47 7.55
C MET A 127 -8.26 -6.83 8.79
N ALA A 128 -8.66 -5.87 9.60
CA ALA A 128 -9.51 -6.09 10.76
C ALA A 128 -10.86 -6.73 10.38
N ALA A 129 -11.45 -6.27 9.26
CA ALA A 129 -12.69 -6.81 8.74
C ALA A 129 -12.57 -8.19 8.09
N SER A 130 -11.35 -8.69 7.85
CA SER A 130 -11.13 -9.99 7.19
C SER A 130 -11.54 -11.18 8.06
N GLY A 131 -11.57 -11.01 9.38
CA GLY A 131 -11.80 -12.09 10.35
C GLY A 131 -10.67 -13.11 10.45
N ARG A 132 -9.48 -12.83 9.86
CA ARG A 132 -8.36 -13.77 9.72
C ARG A 132 -7.11 -13.38 10.50
N LEU A 133 -7.21 -12.39 11.37
CA LEU A 133 -6.16 -12.02 12.30
C LEU A 133 -6.24 -12.92 13.54
N MET A 134 -5.11 -13.45 13.97
CA MET A 134 -5.01 -14.12 15.27
C MET A 134 -5.10 -13.11 16.40
N GLY A 135 -5.35 -13.53 17.64
CA GLY A 135 -5.57 -12.60 18.75
C GLY A 135 -4.43 -11.58 18.98
N HIS A 136 -3.17 -11.99 18.79
CA HIS A 136 -2.02 -11.08 18.82
C HIS A 136 -2.00 -10.15 17.60
N GLY A 137 -2.35 -10.67 16.43
CA GLY A 137 -2.46 -9.90 15.19
C GLY A 137 -3.57 -8.87 15.24
N GLN A 138 -4.71 -9.22 15.82
CA GLN A 138 -5.82 -8.30 16.02
C GLN A 138 -5.38 -7.10 16.86
N ARG A 139 -4.80 -7.34 18.04
CA ARG A 139 -4.28 -6.26 18.91
C ARG A 139 -3.21 -5.41 18.22
N PHE A 140 -2.30 -6.06 17.46
CA PHE A 140 -1.26 -5.36 16.71
C PHE A 140 -1.85 -4.41 15.68
N VAL A 141 -2.81 -4.88 14.88
CA VAL A 141 -3.50 -4.07 13.85
C VAL A 141 -4.34 -2.96 14.49
N GLU A 142 -5.03 -3.22 15.59
CA GLU A 142 -5.81 -2.21 16.32
C GLU A 142 -4.92 -1.08 16.88
N THR A 143 -3.77 -1.42 17.46
CA THR A 143 -2.82 -0.43 17.98
C THR A 143 -2.27 0.42 16.82
N LEU A 144 -1.83 -0.24 15.75
CA LEU A 144 -1.31 0.47 14.58
C LEU A 144 -2.36 1.36 13.91
N TYR A 145 -3.62 0.90 13.89
CA TYR A 145 -4.75 1.68 13.41
C TYR A 145 -4.97 2.94 14.26
N ALA A 146 -4.96 2.81 15.60
CA ALA A 146 -5.16 3.93 16.50
C ALA A 146 -4.07 5.00 16.31
N ASP A 147 -2.79 4.59 16.20
CA ASP A 147 -1.67 5.48 15.97
C ASP A 147 -1.82 6.27 14.63
N LEU A 148 -2.25 5.59 13.57
CA LEU A 148 -2.46 6.24 12.27
C LEU A 148 -3.75 7.05 12.20
N ALA A 149 -4.79 6.65 12.92
CA ALA A 149 -6.03 7.42 13.01
C ALA A 149 -5.78 8.81 13.62
N ALA A 150 -4.93 8.90 14.64
CA ALA A 150 -4.51 10.18 15.22
C ALA A 150 -3.82 11.10 14.19
N CYS A 151 -3.12 10.55 13.19
CA CYS A 151 -2.50 11.34 12.13
C CYS A 151 -3.52 11.99 11.16
N GLN A 152 -4.78 11.55 11.15
CA GLN A 152 -5.80 12.14 10.26
C GLN A 152 -6.14 13.58 10.63
N GLU A 153 -5.95 13.96 11.89
CA GLU A 153 -6.22 15.32 12.38
C GLU A 153 -5.12 16.31 11.99
N ASP A 154 -3.94 15.84 11.55
CA ASP A 154 -2.86 16.73 11.14
C ASP A 154 -3.27 17.50 9.86
N PRO A 155 -3.16 18.82 9.83
CA PRO A 155 -3.55 19.63 8.68
C PRO A 155 -2.66 19.33 7.47
N VAL A 156 -3.28 19.23 6.31
CA VAL A 156 -2.60 19.04 5.02
C VAL A 156 -3.22 20.00 4.00
N PRO A 157 -2.41 20.64 3.14
CA PRO A 157 -2.92 21.51 2.09
C PRO A 157 -3.95 20.79 1.18
N PRO A 158 -5.06 21.47 0.80
CA PRO A 158 -6.09 20.88 -0.05
C PRO A 158 -5.57 20.32 -1.38
N ALA A 159 -4.56 20.95 -1.97
CA ALA A 159 -3.93 20.50 -3.21
C ALA A 159 -3.26 19.13 -3.02
N ALA A 160 -2.51 18.92 -1.91
CA ALA A 160 -1.87 17.65 -1.59
C ALA A 160 -2.91 16.55 -1.30
N LEU A 161 -3.99 16.88 -0.57
CA LEU A 161 -5.10 15.95 -0.35
C LEU A 161 -5.78 15.53 -1.65
N GLY A 162 -6.04 16.47 -2.55
CA GLY A 162 -6.64 16.20 -3.86
C GLY A 162 -5.76 15.31 -4.73
N ALA A 163 -4.46 15.60 -4.79
CA ALA A 163 -3.49 14.80 -5.54
C ALA A 163 -3.36 13.37 -4.97
N ALA A 164 -3.26 13.24 -3.64
CA ALA A 164 -3.18 11.94 -2.97
C ALA A 164 -4.44 11.10 -3.20
N HIS A 165 -5.63 11.72 -3.11
CA HIS A 165 -6.89 11.05 -3.39
C HIS A 165 -6.96 10.55 -4.85
N ALA A 166 -6.59 11.39 -5.81
CA ALA A 166 -6.58 11.04 -7.22
C ALA A 166 -5.60 9.89 -7.50
N ALA A 167 -4.38 9.92 -6.93
CA ALA A 167 -3.40 8.83 -7.07
C ALA A 167 -3.93 7.51 -6.49
N ALA A 168 -4.55 7.56 -5.30
CA ALA A 168 -5.15 6.39 -4.66
C ALA A 168 -6.28 5.76 -5.49
N VAL A 169 -7.17 6.58 -6.04
CA VAL A 169 -8.29 6.13 -6.89
C VAL A 169 -7.77 5.49 -8.17
N ASP A 170 -6.82 6.13 -8.84
CA ASP A 170 -6.22 5.62 -10.08
C ASP A 170 -5.52 4.28 -9.86
N HIS A 171 -4.67 4.19 -8.83
CA HIS A 171 -3.97 2.94 -8.50
C HIS A 171 -4.98 1.81 -8.24
N ARG A 172 -6.00 2.07 -7.42
CA ARG A 172 -7.02 1.08 -7.10
C ARG A 172 -7.84 0.65 -8.33
N ALA A 173 -8.17 1.59 -9.21
CA ALA A 173 -8.91 1.30 -10.44
C ALA A 173 -8.09 0.42 -11.39
N MET A 174 -6.83 0.77 -11.61
CA MET A 174 -5.91 -0.02 -12.45
C MET A 174 -5.66 -1.40 -11.84
N TRP A 175 -5.37 -1.47 -10.53
CA TRP A 175 -5.17 -2.74 -9.85
C TRP A 175 -6.39 -3.67 -10.03
N ARG A 176 -7.60 -3.14 -9.87
CA ARG A 176 -8.84 -3.92 -10.09
C ARG A 176 -8.96 -4.42 -11.53
N GLY A 177 -8.67 -3.57 -12.51
CA GLY A 177 -8.70 -3.94 -13.93
C GLY A 177 -7.75 -5.08 -14.27
N HIS A 178 -6.58 -5.10 -13.63
CA HIS A 178 -5.57 -6.13 -13.88
C HIS A 178 -5.77 -7.41 -13.06
N ASN A 179 -6.24 -7.31 -11.83
CA ASN A 179 -6.18 -8.40 -10.87
C ASN A 179 -7.55 -9.03 -10.53
N ILE A 180 -8.66 -8.43 -10.98
CA ILE A 180 -10.00 -8.99 -10.72
C ILE A 180 -10.59 -9.52 -12.02
N ARG A 181 -11.11 -10.75 -11.98
CA ARG A 181 -11.96 -11.29 -13.02
C ARG A 181 -13.41 -11.30 -12.54
N LEU A 182 -14.29 -10.78 -13.37
CA LEU A 182 -15.72 -10.85 -13.16
C LEU A 182 -16.28 -12.14 -13.78
N ALA A 183 -17.33 -12.68 -13.20
CA ALA A 183 -18.12 -13.71 -13.87
C ALA A 183 -18.63 -13.17 -15.21
N PRO A 184 -18.79 -14.02 -16.26
CA PRO A 184 -19.22 -13.56 -17.57
C PRO A 184 -20.52 -12.74 -17.54
N ALA A 185 -21.53 -13.18 -16.78
CA ALA A 185 -22.80 -12.48 -16.64
C ALA A 185 -22.65 -11.08 -16.02
N ASP A 186 -21.82 -10.94 -14.99
CA ASP A 186 -21.56 -9.63 -14.33
C ASP A 186 -20.79 -8.68 -15.27
N ARG A 187 -19.86 -9.21 -16.04
CA ARG A 187 -19.13 -8.44 -17.06
C ARG A 187 -20.08 -7.91 -18.13
N ASP A 188 -20.97 -8.77 -18.64
CA ASP A 188 -21.88 -8.42 -19.72
C ASP A 188 -22.96 -7.42 -19.23
N ALA A 189 -23.45 -7.60 -17.99
CA ALA A 189 -24.34 -6.65 -17.34
C ALA A 189 -23.68 -5.28 -17.13
N LEU A 190 -22.39 -5.27 -16.72
CA LEU A 190 -21.63 -4.04 -16.55
C LEU A 190 -21.38 -3.33 -17.89
N ALA A 191 -21.04 -4.07 -18.95
CA ALA A 191 -20.85 -3.52 -20.27
C ALA A 191 -22.15 -2.87 -20.80
N ALA A 192 -23.29 -3.56 -20.64
CA ALA A 192 -24.58 -3.02 -21.01
C ALA A 192 -24.97 -1.75 -20.21
N ALA A 193 -24.71 -1.74 -18.91
CA ALA A 193 -24.96 -0.57 -18.07
C ALA A 193 -24.06 0.61 -18.45
N TRP A 194 -22.78 0.35 -18.79
CA TRP A 194 -21.85 1.37 -19.29
C TRP A 194 -22.36 1.99 -20.59
N GLN A 195 -22.79 1.17 -21.56
CA GLN A 195 -23.33 1.65 -22.84
C GLN A 195 -24.57 2.54 -22.65
N ARG A 196 -25.42 2.21 -21.67
CA ARG A 196 -26.60 3.03 -21.31
C ARG A 196 -26.28 4.24 -20.44
N ARG A 197 -25.02 4.45 -20.06
CA ARG A 197 -24.58 5.49 -19.11
C ARG A 197 -25.33 5.43 -17.77
N ASP A 198 -25.65 4.21 -17.32
CA ASP A 198 -26.42 3.98 -16.11
C ASP A 198 -25.55 4.17 -14.86
N PRO A 199 -25.84 5.14 -13.96
CA PRO A 199 -25.09 5.33 -12.73
C PRO A 199 -25.19 4.13 -11.77
N ALA A 200 -26.22 3.28 -11.88
CA ALA A 200 -26.36 2.05 -11.09
C ALA A 200 -25.35 0.97 -11.49
N ALA A 201 -24.60 1.11 -12.59
CA ALA A 201 -23.51 0.22 -12.98
C ALA A 201 -22.50 -0.05 -11.85
N LYS A 202 -22.32 0.92 -10.93
CA LYS A 202 -21.47 0.77 -9.75
C LYS A 202 -21.98 -0.29 -8.77
N ALA A 203 -23.28 -0.52 -8.68
CA ALA A 203 -23.90 -1.48 -7.78
C ALA A 203 -23.65 -2.94 -8.24
N VAL A 204 -23.59 -3.18 -9.55
CA VAL A 204 -23.31 -4.50 -10.12
C VAL A 204 -21.91 -4.99 -9.72
N LEU A 205 -20.94 -4.08 -9.61
CA LEU A 205 -19.57 -4.40 -9.14
C LEU A 205 -19.48 -4.75 -7.65
N ALA A 206 -20.49 -4.41 -6.87
CA ALA A 206 -20.47 -4.63 -5.42
C ALA A 206 -20.89 -6.06 -5.01
N VAL A 207 -21.67 -6.74 -5.82
CA VAL A 207 -22.39 -7.97 -5.45
C VAL A 207 -21.89 -9.23 -6.19
N GLY A 208 -21.21 -9.09 -7.35
CA GLY A 208 -20.82 -10.23 -8.18
C GLY A 208 -19.67 -11.07 -7.61
N ALA A 209 -19.65 -12.36 -7.97
CA ALA A 209 -18.55 -13.26 -7.68
C ALA A 209 -17.26 -12.75 -8.32
N ARG A 210 -16.23 -12.51 -7.52
CA ARG A 210 -14.94 -11.97 -7.96
C ARG A 210 -13.85 -12.98 -7.71
N THR A 211 -13.04 -13.23 -8.71
CA THR A 211 -11.81 -13.99 -8.56
C THR A 211 -10.64 -13.03 -8.61
N VAL A 212 -9.84 -12.99 -7.55
CA VAL A 212 -8.56 -12.29 -7.54
C VAL A 212 -7.51 -13.22 -8.13
N LEU A 213 -6.76 -12.76 -9.12
CA LEU A 213 -5.72 -13.56 -9.78
C LEU A 213 -4.55 -13.80 -8.83
N ALA A 214 -4.03 -15.03 -8.80
CA ALA A 214 -2.89 -15.39 -7.97
C ALA A 214 -1.56 -14.81 -8.48
N ALA A 215 -1.44 -14.63 -9.80
CA ALA A 215 -0.29 -14.02 -10.45
C ALA A 215 -0.79 -12.99 -11.47
N PRO A 216 -0.49 -11.71 -11.25
CA PRO A 216 -0.86 -10.66 -12.20
C PRO A 216 0.01 -10.73 -13.46
N PRO A 217 -0.49 -10.28 -14.60
CA PRO A 217 0.38 -9.92 -15.69
C PRO A 217 1.37 -8.84 -15.21
N ALA A 218 2.64 -8.97 -15.56
CA ALA A 218 3.63 -7.96 -15.27
C ALA A 218 3.19 -6.62 -15.88
N GLY A 219 3.06 -5.60 -15.04
CA GLY A 219 2.62 -4.28 -15.48
C GLY A 219 3.00 -3.22 -14.47
N ALA A 220 3.43 -2.06 -14.95
CA ALA A 220 3.69 -0.90 -14.11
C ALA A 220 2.39 -0.14 -13.86
N LEU A 221 1.65 -0.50 -12.81
CA LEU A 221 0.46 0.24 -12.39
C LEU A 221 0.81 1.62 -11.81
N ASP A 222 2.06 1.78 -11.39
CA ASP A 222 2.53 2.89 -10.58
C ASP A 222 3.11 4.07 -11.39
N ALA A 223 3.21 3.94 -12.72
CA ALA A 223 3.76 5.00 -13.56
C ALA A 223 3.04 6.36 -13.39
N ARG A 224 1.72 6.35 -13.17
CA ARG A 224 0.95 7.58 -12.93
C ARG A 224 1.19 8.20 -11.56
N ALA A 225 1.44 7.40 -10.53
CA ALA A 225 1.80 7.92 -9.22
C ALA A 225 3.17 8.62 -9.28
N VAL A 226 4.13 8.04 -10.01
CA VAL A 226 5.44 8.68 -10.28
C VAL A 226 5.30 9.99 -11.04
N LEU A 227 4.43 10.05 -12.06
CA LEU A 227 4.21 11.27 -12.85
C LEU A 227 3.47 12.39 -12.08
N ARG A 228 2.87 12.09 -10.94
CA ARG A 228 2.18 13.07 -10.08
C ARG A 228 3.02 13.56 -8.91
N ARG A 229 4.20 12.98 -8.73
CA ARG A 229 5.24 13.47 -7.82
C ARG A 229 5.96 14.65 -8.45
#